data_0877c2c26370681d7610df643f4e5cb6
#
_entry.id   0877c2c26370681d7610df643f4e5cb6
#
_cell.length_a   1.000
_cell.length_b   1.000
_cell.length_c   1.000
_cell.angle_alpha   90.00
_cell.angle_beta   90.00
_cell.angle_gamma   90.00
#
_symmetry.space_group_name_H-M   'P 1'
#
loop_
_entity.id
_entity.type
_entity.pdbx_description
1 polymer ?
#
loop_
_entity_poly.entity_id
_entity_poly.type
_entity_poly.pdbx_seq_one_letter_code
_entity_poly.pdbx_strand_id
1 'polypeptide(L)'
;MRISVVADVHGNVEALARIAAESERLIILGDLLDYVDYHDPERGILGEIFGVDAVLRFTVLRSRGAFGELRRFNAALWDSLDDPAGTLSGMVQRRYRAILDVVPGDTLVTLGNVDVVEEWNRVAGDLLPYRDAETVDIDGVRFGFVAGGVRRGAVSEAIDLHGPAPDPQRRPWRPFIRDVREYRASVVSVGAVDVLCSHIPPDIAVLRYDIVPARPEMAGPGLLDAIDRFAPPLALFGHVHQPLAVRARRGRTECINVGHFQRAATSFVVDTDRVRAAADAVLVQSLASR
;
A
#
# COMPACT_ATOMS: atom_id res chain seq x y z
N MET A 1 11.72 -7.99 20.58
CA MET A 1 10.53 -7.09 20.43
C MET A 1 9.52 -7.71 19.47
N ARG A 2 8.23 -7.49 19.69
CA ARG A 2 7.15 -7.95 18.80
C ARG A 2 6.54 -6.75 18.07
N ILE A 3 6.54 -6.80 16.75
CA ILE A 3 6.06 -5.72 15.89
C ILE A 3 4.81 -6.20 15.17
N SER A 4 3.69 -5.51 15.36
CA SER A 4 2.46 -5.74 14.59
C SER A 4 2.56 -5.05 13.24
N VAL A 5 2.29 -5.78 12.16
CA VAL A 5 2.31 -5.26 10.79
C VAL A 5 0.93 -5.45 10.17
N VAL A 6 0.37 -4.39 9.63
CA VAL A 6 -0.93 -4.39 8.93
C VAL A 6 -0.80 -3.71 7.56
N ALA A 7 -1.69 -4.03 6.64
CA ALA A 7 -1.84 -3.37 5.34
C ALA A 7 -3.31 -3.31 4.93
N ASP A 8 -3.63 -2.43 4.01
CA ASP A 8 -4.98 -2.32 3.43
C ASP A 8 -6.03 -2.04 4.53
N VAL A 9 -5.79 -0.96 5.29
CA VAL A 9 -6.63 -0.52 6.42
C VAL A 9 -8.01 -0.08 5.93
N HIS A 10 -8.06 0.63 4.80
CA HIS A 10 -9.28 1.07 4.13
C HIS A 10 -10.36 1.57 5.11
N GLY A 11 -9.98 2.52 5.98
CA GLY A 11 -10.89 3.18 6.91
C GLY A 11 -11.36 2.33 8.10
N ASN A 12 -10.86 1.10 8.32
CA ASN A 12 -11.21 0.29 9.50
C ASN A 12 -10.46 0.76 10.75
N VAL A 13 -10.79 1.98 11.19
CA VAL A 13 -10.14 2.68 12.31
C VAL A 13 -10.39 1.97 13.65
N GLU A 14 -11.59 1.41 13.84
CA GLU A 14 -11.94 0.70 15.08
C GLU A 14 -11.04 -0.52 15.31
N ALA A 15 -10.89 -1.36 14.28
CA ALA A 15 -9.99 -2.50 14.39
C ALA A 15 -8.53 -2.05 14.52
N LEU A 16 -8.12 -0.96 13.85
CA LEU A 16 -6.77 -0.41 13.96
C LEU A 16 -6.48 0.08 15.39
N ALA A 17 -7.43 0.76 16.04
CA ALA A 17 -7.31 1.20 17.43
C ALA A 17 -7.04 0.02 18.38
N ARG A 18 -7.76 -1.09 18.20
CA ARG A 18 -7.55 -2.31 19.01
C ARG A 18 -6.15 -2.89 18.81
N ILE A 19 -5.73 -3.07 17.55
CA ILE A 19 -4.38 -3.60 17.27
C ILE A 19 -3.30 -2.65 17.80
N ALA A 20 -3.47 -1.33 17.63
CA ALA A 20 -2.54 -0.33 18.11
C ALA A 20 -2.37 -0.40 19.64
N ALA A 21 -3.46 -0.58 20.38
CA ALA A 21 -3.43 -0.69 21.84
C ALA A 21 -2.74 -1.97 22.35
N GLU A 22 -2.74 -3.05 21.56
CA GLU A 22 -2.15 -4.35 21.90
C GLU A 22 -0.70 -4.50 21.40
N SER A 23 -0.20 -3.55 20.60
CA SER A 23 1.10 -3.65 19.92
C SER A 23 2.21 -2.97 20.71
N GLU A 24 3.37 -3.64 20.86
CA GLU A 24 4.60 -3.00 21.34
C GLU A 24 5.11 -1.96 20.33
N ARG A 25 4.96 -2.26 19.04
CA ARG A 25 5.28 -1.42 17.90
C ARG A 25 4.34 -1.73 16.75
N LEU A 26 3.93 -0.72 15.99
CA LEU A 26 3.03 -0.86 14.84
C LEU A 26 3.71 -0.40 13.54
N ILE A 27 3.54 -1.20 12.48
CA ILE A 27 3.90 -0.85 11.11
C ILE A 27 2.66 -0.96 10.25
N ILE A 28 2.40 0.06 9.42
CA ILE A 28 1.28 0.09 8.47
C ILE A 28 1.85 0.19 7.05
N LEU A 29 1.50 -0.78 6.20
CA LEU A 29 2.01 -0.92 4.84
C LEU A 29 1.04 -0.38 3.77
N GLY A 30 0.41 0.76 4.06
CA GLY A 30 -0.36 1.52 3.09
C GLY A 30 -1.83 1.13 2.93
N ASP A 31 -2.46 1.82 1.98
CA ASP A 31 -3.88 1.79 1.68
C ASP A 31 -4.73 2.07 2.93
N LEU A 32 -4.50 3.28 3.47
CA LEU A 32 -5.21 3.81 4.63
C LEU A 32 -6.64 4.23 4.29
N LEU A 33 -6.82 4.77 3.07
CA LEU A 33 -8.08 5.35 2.60
C LEU A 33 -9.04 4.31 2.02
N ASP A 34 -10.31 4.55 2.24
CA ASP A 34 -11.47 3.82 1.73
C ASP A 34 -12.16 4.60 0.59
N TYR A 35 -11.48 4.80 -0.56
CA TYR A 35 -12.10 5.54 -1.67
C TYR A 35 -13.43 4.92 -2.12
N VAL A 36 -13.45 3.60 -2.31
CA VAL A 36 -14.66 2.81 -2.55
C VAL A 36 -14.67 1.66 -1.56
N ASP A 37 -15.70 1.56 -0.74
CA ASP A 37 -15.95 0.35 0.04
C ASP A 37 -16.80 -0.61 -0.78
N TYR A 38 -16.21 -1.74 -1.17
CA TYR A 38 -16.88 -2.78 -1.96
C TYR A 38 -17.76 -3.71 -1.12
N HIS A 39 -17.67 -3.62 0.21
CA HIS A 39 -18.43 -4.44 1.15
C HIS A 39 -19.65 -3.70 1.70
N ASP A 40 -19.51 -2.38 1.83
CA ASP A 40 -20.57 -1.49 2.29
C ASP A 40 -20.62 -0.24 1.37
N PRO A 41 -21.50 -0.25 0.34
CA PRO A 41 -21.58 0.84 -0.62
C PRO A 41 -22.01 2.20 -0.05
N GLU A 42 -22.53 2.25 1.17
CA GLU A 42 -22.85 3.50 1.87
C GLU A 42 -21.58 4.14 2.46
N ARG A 43 -20.55 3.34 2.69
CA ARG A 43 -19.28 3.76 3.24
C ARG A 43 -18.28 4.09 2.12
N GLY A 44 -17.09 4.53 2.54
CA GLY A 44 -16.09 4.99 1.61
C GLY A 44 -16.38 6.40 1.09
N ILE A 45 -15.35 7.05 0.59
CA ILE A 45 -15.44 8.45 0.14
C ILE A 45 -16.45 8.60 -1.00
N LEU A 46 -16.47 7.66 -1.95
CA LEU A 46 -17.40 7.73 -3.08
C LEU A 46 -18.85 7.56 -2.64
N GLY A 47 -19.12 6.63 -1.71
CA GLY A 47 -20.46 6.34 -1.20
C GLY A 47 -21.01 7.49 -0.38
N GLU A 48 -20.22 8.07 0.50
CA GLU A 48 -20.61 9.20 1.35
C GLU A 48 -20.94 10.46 0.55
N ILE A 49 -20.25 10.69 -0.59
CA ILE A 49 -20.47 11.91 -1.40
C ILE A 49 -21.56 11.71 -2.44
N PHE A 50 -21.58 10.57 -3.14
CA PHE A 50 -22.43 10.37 -4.32
C PHE A 50 -23.53 9.29 -4.14
N GLY A 51 -23.52 8.62 -3.00
CA GLY A 51 -24.50 7.60 -2.65
C GLY A 51 -24.26 6.23 -3.26
N VAL A 52 -25.08 5.26 -2.82
CA VAL A 52 -24.96 3.82 -3.14
C VAL A 52 -24.99 3.54 -4.64
N ASP A 53 -25.89 4.20 -5.39
CA ASP A 53 -26.03 3.94 -6.82
C ASP A 53 -24.76 4.26 -7.60
N ALA A 54 -24.04 5.31 -7.19
CA ALA A 54 -22.75 5.66 -7.79
C ALA A 54 -21.71 4.57 -7.52
N VAL A 55 -21.64 4.03 -6.29
CA VAL A 55 -20.72 2.94 -5.93
C VAL A 55 -21.05 1.66 -6.69
N LEU A 56 -22.32 1.28 -6.77
CA LEU A 56 -22.75 0.09 -7.51
C LEU A 56 -22.40 0.20 -8.99
N ARG A 57 -22.64 1.36 -9.62
CA ARG A 57 -22.26 1.59 -11.02
C ARG A 57 -20.73 1.57 -11.22
N PHE A 58 -19.99 2.20 -10.32
CA PHE A 58 -18.53 2.16 -10.33
C PHE A 58 -18.02 0.71 -10.28
N THR A 59 -18.55 -0.10 -9.37
CA THR A 59 -18.19 -1.50 -9.17
C THR A 59 -18.47 -2.35 -10.42
N VAL A 60 -19.66 -2.17 -11.05
CA VAL A 60 -20.02 -2.87 -12.29
C VAL A 60 -19.08 -2.52 -13.42
N LEU A 61 -18.75 -1.25 -13.62
CA LEU A 61 -17.83 -0.82 -14.67
C LEU A 61 -16.41 -1.38 -14.45
N ARG A 62 -15.95 -1.38 -13.19
CA ARG A 62 -14.65 -1.93 -12.81
C ARG A 62 -14.59 -3.45 -13.04
N SER A 63 -15.60 -4.19 -12.62
CA SER A 63 -15.64 -5.65 -12.74
C SER A 63 -15.65 -6.13 -14.20
N ARG A 64 -16.32 -5.35 -15.08
CA ARG A 64 -16.35 -5.60 -16.53
C ARG A 64 -15.06 -5.17 -17.26
N GLY A 65 -14.12 -4.53 -16.58
CA GLY A 65 -12.92 -3.98 -17.20
C GLY A 65 -13.19 -2.77 -18.11
N ALA A 66 -14.37 -2.15 -18.00
CA ALA A 66 -14.79 -0.99 -18.80
C ALA A 66 -14.10 0.32 -18.33
N PHE A 67 -12.77 0.33 -18.23
CA PHE A 67 -12.01 1.40 -17.59
C PHE A 67 -12.17 2.77 -18.28
N GLY A 68 -12.43 2.80 -19.58
CA GLY A 68 -12.74 4.05 -20.29
C GLY A 68 -14.05 4.68 -19.83
N GLU A 69 -15.10 3.86 -19.68
CA GLU A 69 -16.40 4.31 -19.17
C GLU A 69 -16.32 4.67 -17.69
N LEU A 70 -15.59 3.87 -16.91
CA LEU A 70 -15.35 4.13 -15.49
C LEU A 70 -14.71 5.50 -15.28
N ARG A 71 -13.69 5.85 -16.08
CA ARG A 71 -13.06 7.18 -15.99
C ARG A 71 -14.02 8.30 -16.31
N ARG A 72 -14.82 8.18 -17.39
CA ARG A 72 -15.84 9.20 -17.75
C ARG A 72 -16.91 9.33 -16.67
N PHE A 73 -17.40 8.21 -16.16
CA PHE A 73 -18.39 8.19 -15.09
C PHE A 73 -17.84 8.87 -13.82
N ASN A 74 -16.66 8.47 -13.38
CA ASN A 74 -16.03 9.06 -12.19
C ASN A 74 -15.76 10.57 -12.37
N ALA A 75 -15.31 11.00 -13.56
CA ALA A 75 -15.13 12.41 -13.85
C ALA A 75 -16.46 13.18 -13.76
N ALA A 76 -17.53 12.65 -14.36
CA ALA A 76 -18.83 13.29 -14.32
C ALA A 76 -19.41 13.43 -12.89
N LEU A 77 -19.14 12.45 -12.00
CA LEU A 77 -19.51 12.58 -10.59
C LEU A 77 -18.81 13.78 -9.93
N TRP A 78 -17.49 13.89 -10.10
CA TRP A 78 -16.73 14.99 -9.50
C TRP A 78 -17.08 16.34 -10.12
N ASP A 79 -17.30 16.39 -11.44
CA ASP A 79 -17.71 17.61 -12.17
C ASP A 79 -19.13 18.12 -11.75
N SER A 80 -19.92 17.29 -11.05
CA SER A 80 -21.24 17.68 -10.53
C SER A 80 -21.19 18.48 -9.23
N LEU A 81 -20.01 18.59 -8.61
CA LEU A 81 -19.83 19.36 -7.37
C LEU A 81 -19.33 20.77 -7.68
N ASP A 82 -19.73 21.73 -6.86
CA ASP A 82 -19.24 23.12 -6.96
C ASP A 82 -17.76 23.22 -6.60
N ASP A 83 -17.30 22.47 -5.61
CA ASP A 83 -15.89 22.40 -5.18
C ASP A 83 -15.45 20.93 -4.98
N PRO A 84 -15.13 20.22 -6.07
CA PRO A 84 -14.70 18.81 -5.97
C PRO A 84 -13.37 18.64 -5.24
N ALA A 85 -12.44 19.60 -5.42
CA ALA A 85 -11.11 19.52 -4.80
C ALA A 85 -11.18 19.72 -3.28
N GLY A 86 -11.87 20.75 -2.80
CA GLY A 86 -12.06 21.00 -1.38
C GLY A 86 -12.89 19.92 -0.71
N THR A 87 -13.93 19.41 -1.38
CA THR A 87 -14.75 18.29 -0.86
C THR A 87 -13.89 17.06 -0.62
N LEU A 88 -13.11 16.63 -1.63
CA LEU A 88 -12.24 15.46 -1.48
C LEU A 88 -11.15 15.68 -0.44
N SER A 89 -10.44 16.81 -0.49
CA SER A 89 -9.40 17.14 0.48
C SER A 89 -9.94 17.08 1.91
N GLY A 90 -11.11 17.66 2.17
CA GLY A 90 -11.77 17.59 3.48
C GLY A 90 -12.09 16.16 3.93
N MET A 91 -12.59 15.31 3.01
CA MET A 91 -12.88 13.90 3.30
C MET A 91 -11.59 13.13 3.63
N VAL A 92 -10.58 13.23 2.80
CA VAL A 92 -9.29 12.54 2.99
C VAL A 92 -8.62 12.96 4.31
N GLN A 93 -8.59 14.26 4.60
CA GLN A 93 -8.04 14.76 5.87
C GLN A 93 -8.78 14.22 7.09
N ARG A 94 -10.12 14.12 7.04
CA ARG A 94 -10.89 13.50 8.14
C ARG A 94 -10.50 12.04 8.34
N ARG A 95 -10.34 11.26 7.27
CA ARG A 95 -9.89 9.86 7.35
C ARG A 95 -8.50 9.75 7.99
N TYR A 96 -7.56 10.57 7.53
CA TYR A 96 -6.21 10.53 8.09
C TYR A 96 -6.15 10.97 9.55
N ARG A 97 -6.92 12.01 9.96
CA ARG A 97 -7.02 12.40 11.37
C ARG A 97 -7.55 11.27 12.24
N ALA A 98 -8.62 10.59 11.79
CA ALA A 98 -9.17 9.46 12.53
C ALA A 98 -8.14 8.31 12.72
N ILE A 99 -7.24 8.09 11.75
CA ILE A 99 -6.14 7.14 11.89
C ILE A 99 -5.11 7.66 12.90
N LEU A 100 -4.69 8.93 12.80
CA LEU A 100 -3.73 9.54 13.72
C LEU A 100 -4.20 9.54 15.17
N ASP A 101 -5.51 9.69 15.39
CA ASP A 101 -6.11 9.69 16.72
C ASP A 101 -6.00 8.34 17.45
N VAL A 102 -5.77 7.24 16.72
CA VAL A 102 -5.76 5.89 17.28
C VAL A 102 -4.40 5.18 17.21
N VAL A 103 -3.46 5.68 16.42
CA VAL A 103 -2.14 5.04 16.31
C VAL A 103 -1.11 5.68 17.23
N PRO A 104 -0.19 4.92 17.85
CA PRO A 104 0.93 5.47 18.60
C PRO A 104 1.80 6.41 17.74
N GLY A 105 2.35 7.48 18.37
CA GLY A 105 3.18 8.47 17.66
C GLY A 105 4.51 7.92 17.12
N ASP A 106 4.90 6.72 17.53
CA ASP A 106 6.09 6.02 17.03
C ASP A 106 5.77 4.96 15.97
N THR A 107 4.52 4.88 15.51
CA THR A 107 4.10 4.00 14.41
C THR A 107 4.89 4.30 13.14
N LEU A 108 5.31 3.28 12.41
CA LEU A 108 5.90 3.45 11.09
C LEU A 108 4.83 3.24 10.03
N VAL A 109 4.63 4.25 9.20
CA VAL A 109 3.61 4.22 8.14
C VAL A 109 4.30 4.33 6.79
N THR A 110 4.00 3.43 5.85
CA THR A 110 4.19 3.69 4.43
C THR A 110 2.84 3.91 3.78
N LEU A 111 2.79 4.68 2.69
CA LEU A 111 1.54 4.93 1.97
C LEU A 111 1.36 3.92 0.84
N GLY A 112 0.11 3.55 0.58
CA GLY A 112 -0.27 2.65 -0.50
C GLY A 112 -0.72 3.38 -1.76
N ASN A 113 -1.26 2.62 -2.71
CA ASN A 113 -1.63 3.15 -4.02
C ASN A 113 -2.94 3.95 -4.02
N VAL A 114 -3.78 3.83 -3.00
CA VAL A 114 -5.00 4.67 -2.88
C VAL A 114 -4.80 5.89 -1.99
N ASP A 115 -3.66 6.01 -1.32
CA ASP A 115 -3.36 7.14 -0.45
C ASP A 115 -3.02 8.40 -1.23
N VAL A 116 -3.18 9.56 -0.59
CA VAL A 116 -2.91 10.89 -1.16
C VAL A 116 -1.80 11.56 -0.36
N VAL A 117 -0.59 11.58 -0.91
CA VAL A 117 0.63 12.05 -0.25
C VAL A 117 0.51 13.48 0.25
N GLU A 118 -0.01 14.38 -0.57
CA GLU A 118 -0.13 15.79 -0.21
C GLU A 118 -1.04 16.00 1.01
N GLU A 119 -2.12 15.23 1.09
CA GLU A 119 -3.06 15.32 2.21
C GLU A 119 -2.50 14.65 3.47
N TRP A 120 -1.77 13.54 3.33
CA TRP A 120 -1.05 12.95 4.45
C TRP A 120 -0.03 13.93 5.04
N ASN A 121 0.82 14.52 4.21
CA ASN A 121 1.83 15.48 4.66
C ASN A 121 1.20 16.72 5.32
N ARG A 122 0.02 17.14 4.86
CA ARG A 122 -0.70 18.28 5.45
C ARG A 122 -1.25 17.98 6.85
N VAL A 123 -1.66 16.73 7.10
CA VAL A 123 -2.31 16.33 8.35
C VAL A 123 -1.32 15.73 9.35
N ALA A 124 -0.35 14.96 8.88
CA ALA A 124 0.52 14.11 9.68
C ALA A 124 2.01 14.44 9.54
N GLY A 125 2.42 15.24 8.57
CA GLY A 125 3.80 15.34 8.08
C GLY A 125 4.88 15.43 9.15
N ASP A 126 4.74 16.33 10.10
CA ASP A 126 5.74 16.51 11.15
C ASP A 126 5.57 15.54 12.34
N LEU A 127 4.35 15.02 12.54
CA LEU A 127 4.03 14.15 13.67
C LEU A 127 4.32 12.68 13.33
N LEU A 128 3.95 12.27 12.11
CA LEU A 128 4.08 10.90 11.66
C LEU A 128 4.42 10.87 10.15
N PRO A 129 5.68 11.20 9.77
CA PRO A 129 6.09 11.18 8.37
C PRO A 129 5.98 9.76 7.81
N TYR A 130 5.43 9.65 6.58
CA TYR A 130 5.43 8.34 5.92
C TYR A 130 6.84 7.95 5.46
N ARG A 131 7.10 6.64 5.44
CA ARG A 131 8.39 6.05 5.10
C ARG A 131 8.40 5.62 3.63
N ASP A 132 9.42 6.09 2.88
CA ASP A 132 9.69 5.69 1.50
C ASP A 132 11.18 5.83 1.19
N ALA A 133 11.74 4.87 0.47
CA ALA A 133 13.14 4.87 0.02
C ALA A 133 14.18 4.98 1.16
N GLU A 134 13.82 4.55 2.35
CA GLU A 134 14.66 4.66 3.54
C GLU A 134 14.67 3.38 4.38
N THR A 135 15.59 3.33 5.33
CA THR A 135 15.73 2.23 6.30
C THR A 135 15.58 2.75 7.72
N VAL A 136 14.94 1.95 8.58
CA VAL A 136 14.80 2.23 10.01
C VAL A 136 15.31 1.02 10.78
N ASP A 137 16.16 1.25 11.78
CA ASP A 137 16.57 0.22 12.73
C ASP A 137 15.56 0.12 13.86
N ILE A 138 15.04 -1.07 14.10
CA ILE A 138 14.16 -1.38 15.21
C ILE A 138 14.73 -2.59 15.94
N ASP A 139 15.21 -2.39 17.15
CA ASP A 139 15.74 -3.45 17.98
C ASP A 139 16.83 -4.29 17.27
N GLY A 140 17.75 -3.59 16.56
CA GLY A 140 18.85 -4.22 15.81
C GLY A 140 18.45 -4.97 14.54
N VAL A 141 17.20 -4.78 14.05
CA VAL A 141 16.70 -5.28 12.77
C VAL A 141 16.45 -4.12 11.83
N ARG A 142 17.03 -4.16 10.62
CA ARG A 142 16.84 -3.12 9.61
C ARG A 142 15.61 -3.40 8.76
N PHE A 143 14.65 -2.48 8.85
CA PHE A 143 13.45 -2.45 8.02
C PHE A 143 13.64 -1.45 6.89
N GLY A 144 13.42 -1.85 5.65
CA GLY A 144 13.45 -0.98 4.49
C GLY A 144 12.05 -0.74 3.96
N PHE A 145 11.72 0.49 3.57
CA PHE A 145 10.36 0.89 3.19
C PHE A 145 10.28 1.39 1.76
N VAL A 146 9.28 0.91 1.01
CA VAL A 146 8.96 1.35 -0.35
C VAL A 146 7.47 1.61 -0.47
N ALA A 147 7.10 2.87 -0.67
CA ALA A 147 5.72 3.34 -0.69
C ALA A 147 5.08 3.33 -2.09
N GLY A 148 3.74 3.43 -2.10
CA GLY A 148 2.93 3.66 -3.29
C GLY A 148 2.72 2.46 -4.17
N GLY A 149 1.99 2.68 -5.26
CA GLY A 149 1.80 1.74 -6.35
C GLY A 149 2.54 2.16 -7.61
N VAL A 150 2.36 1.36 -8.67
CA VAL A 150 2.97 1.61 -9.98
C VAL A 150 1.88 1.65 -11.06
N ARG A 151 2.02 2.55 -12.02
CA ARG A 151 1.11 2.64 -13.16
C ARG A 151 1.15 1.36 -13.99
N ARG A 152 -0.03 0.82 -14.29
CA ARG A 152 -0.15 -0.32 -15.20
C ARG A 152 0.13 0.15 -16.62
N GLY A 153 1.16 -0.42 -17.24
CA GLY A 153 1.47 -0.22 -18.65
C GLY A 153 2.43 0.91 -18.92
N ALA A 154 3.39 0.54 -19.74
CA ALA A 154 4.25 1.29 -20.60
C ALA A 154 5.71 1.36 -20.19
N VAL A 155 6.38 0.44 -20.68
CA VAL A 155 7.43 0.72 -21.65
C VAL A 155 6.68 0.97 -22.98
N SER A 156 6.18 2.15 -23.18
CA SER A 156 5.88 2.73 -24.48
C SER A 156 5.86 4.23 -24.30
N GLU A 157 6.88 4.82 -24.88
CA GLU A 157 6.87 6.22 -25.24
C GLU A 157 5.54 6.58 -25.90
N ALA A 158 4.93 7.63 -25.37
CA ALA A 158 4.01 8.51 -26.09
C ALA A 158 3.06 7.82 -27.11
N ILE A 159 2.11 7.07 -26.63
CA ILE A 159 0.79 7.27 -27.19
C ILE A 159 0.06 8.09 -26.15
N ASP A 160 0.05 9.38 -26.41
CA ASP A 160 -0.80 10.36 -25.74
C ASP A 160 -2.27 10.06 -26.10
N LEU A 161 -2.78 8.94 -25.59
CA LEU A 161 -4.20 8.56 -25.71
C LEU A 161 -5.08 9.43 -24.80
N HIS A 162 -4.46 10.36 -24.11
CA HIS A 162 -5.12 11.32 -23.24
C HIS A 162 -4.70 12.69 -23.77
N GLY A 163 -5.55 13.38 -24.42
CA GLY A 163 -5.36 14.81 -24.69
C GLY A 163 -4.75 15.59 -23.52
N PRO A 164 -4.52 16.88 -23.58
CA PRO A 164 -3.77 17.65 -22.61
C PRO A 164 -4.10 17.20 -21.19
N ALA A 165 -3.06 17.00 -20.37
CA ALA A 165 -3.22 16.49 -19.01
C ALA A 165 -4.39 17.21 -18.36
N PRO A 166 -5.43 16.48 -17.89
CA PRO A 166 -6.62 17.16 -17.39
C PRO A 166 -6.20 18.06 -16.25
N ASP A 167 -6.81 19.25 -16.24
CA ASP A 167 -6.62 20.24 -15.19
C ASP A 167 -6.58 19.54 -13.82
N PRO A 168 -5.50 19.71 -13.06
CA PRO A 168 -5.39 19.14 -11.72
C PRO A 168 -6.57 19.48 -10.80
N GLN A 169 -7.22 20.62 -11.01
CA GLN A 169 -8.42 21.03 -10.27
C GLN A 169 -9.66 20.20 -10.63
N ARG A 170 -9.72 19.61 -11.82
CA ARG A 170 -10.82 18.75 -12.29
C ARG A 170 -10.66 17.27 -11.97
N ARG A 171 -9.51 16.85 -11.43
CA ARG A 171 -9.28 15.47 -10.95
C ARG A 171 -8.74 15.55 -9.54
N PRO A 172 -9.62 15.72 -8.56
CA PRO A 172 -9.18 15.87 -7.17
C PRO A 172 -8.50 14.62 -6.63
N TRP A 173 -8.89 13.42 -7.07
CA TRP A 173 -8.29 12.16 -6.62
C TRP A 173 -6.93 11.92 -7.29
N ARG A 174 -5.87 12.01 -6.50
CA ARG A 174 -4.49 11.79 -6.92
C ARG A 174 -3.87 10.66 -6.08
N PRO A 175 -4.19 9.41 -6.43
CA PRO A 175 -3.64 8.27 -5.73
C PRO A 175 -2.11 8.20 -5.89
N PHE A 176 -1.42 7.65 -4.91
CA PHE A 176 0.05 7.54 -4.93
C PHE A 176 0.52 6.47 -5.92
N ILE A 177 0.39 6.78 -7.20
CA ILE A 177 0.82 5.94 -8.32
C ILE A 177 2.05 6.56 -8.97
N ARG A 178 3.14 5.83 -8.94
CA ARG A 178 4.48 6.22 -9.41
C ARG A 178 4.76 5.66 -10.78
N ASP A 179 5.74 6.22 -11.48
CA ASP A 179 6.31 5.56 -12.64
C ASP A 179 7.26 4.41 -12.23
N VAL A 180 7.60 3.55 -13.19
CA VAL A 180 8.45 2.36 -12.97
C VAL A 180 9.86 2.77 -12.52
N ARG A 181 10.41 3.88 -13.04
CA ARG A 181 11.77 4.33 -12.73
C ARG A 181 11.84 4.89 -11.32
N GLU A 182 10.88 5.72 -10.94
CA GLU A 182 10.76 6.28 -9.60
C GLU A 182 10.63 5.19 -8.54
N TYR A 183 9.72 4.23 -8.75
CA TYR A 183 9.53 3.13 -7.82
C TYR A 183 10.80 2.29 -7.68
N ARG A 184 11.43 1.93 -8.81
CA ARG A 184 12.68 1.17 -8.84
C ARG A 184 13.82 1.92 -8.14
N ALA A 185 13.91 3.24 -8.28
CA ALA A 185 14.89 4.06 -7.59
C ALA A 185 14.74 3.98 -6.07
N SER A 186 13.49 4.01 -5.54
CA SER A 186 13.23 3.81 -4.11
C SER A 186 13.66 2.43 -3.63
N VAL A 187 13.37 1.37 -4.39
CA VAL A 187 13.84 0.00 -4.06
C VAL A 187 15.36 -0.06 -3.98
N VAL A 188 16.06 0.57 -4.95
CA VAL A 188 17.54 0.61 -4.97
C VAL A 188 18.09 1.40 -3.79
N SER A 189 17.44 2.51 -3.41
CA SER A 189 17.87 3.36 -2.28
C SER A 189 17.79 2.63 -0.93
N VAL A 190 16.82 1.75 -0.75
CA VAL A 190 16.68 0.92 0.45
C VAL A 190 17.90 0.01 0.65
N GLY A 191 18.44 -0.58 -0.42
CA GLY A 191 19.62 -1.46 -0.35
C GLY A 191 19.40 -2.75 0.44
N ALA A 192 20.44 -3.22 1.16
CA ALA A 192 20.38 -4.45 1.95
C ALA A 192 19.70 -4.21 3.30
N VAL A 193 18.68 -5.00 3.60
CA VAL A 193 17.87 -4.93 4.85
C VAL A 193 17.55 -6.33 5.35
N ASP A 194 17.06 -6.43 6.59
CA ASP A 194 16.59 -7.70 7.17
C ASP A 194 15.10 -7.94 6.87
N VAL A 195 14.33 -6.87 6.81
CA VAL A 195 12.91 -6.89 6.45
C VAL A 195 12.64 -5.87 5.36
N LEU A 196 12.24 -6.32 4.18
CA LEU A 196 11.81 -5.45 3.09
C LEU A 196 10.30 -5.24 3.19
N CYS A 197 9.89 -4.00 3.44
CA CYS A 197 8.50 -3.58 3.55
C CYS A 197 8.10 -2.79 2.31
N SER A 198 7.03 -3.18 1.64
CA SER A 198 6.46 -2.44 0.51
C SER A 198 4.94 -2.47 0.58
N HIS A 199 4.25 -1.55 -0.11
CA HIS A 199 2.81 -1.69 -0.24
C HIS A 199 2.46 -2.78 -1.27
N ILE A 200 2.98 -2.70 -2.50
CA ILE A 200 2.70 -3.68 -3.56
C ILE A 200 3.66 -4.88 -3.50
N PRO A 201 3.22 -6.09 -3.93
CA PRO A 201 4.01 -7.31 -3.83
C PRO A 201 5.20 -7.36 -4.80
N PRO A 202 6.21 -8.23 -4.54
CA PRO A 202 7.18 -8.61 -5.56
C PRO A 202 6.52 -9.42 -6.69
N ASP A 203 7.18 -9.52 -7.85
CA ASP A 203 6.66 -10.26 -9.02
C ASP A 203 6.75 -11.79 -8.84
N ILE A 204 5.94 -12.30 -7.91
CA ILE A 204 5.73 -13.73 -7.65
C ILE A 204 4.27 -14.05 -7.95
N ALA A 205 4.02 -14.91 -8.94
CA ALA A 205 2.71 -15.12 -9.54
C ALA A 205 1.59 -15.40 -8.52
N VAL A 206 1.83 -16.27 -7.54
CA VAL A 206 0.83 -16.67 -6.54
C VAL A 206 0.51 -15.56 -5.52
N LEU A 207 1.43 -14.60 -5.31
CA LEU A 207 1.26 -13.50 -4.36
C LEU A 207 0.58 -12.28 -5.01
N ARG A 208 0.73 -12.12 -6.34
CA ARG A 208 0.18 -10.97 -7.08
C ARG A 208 -1.14 -11.26 -7.78
N TYR A 209 -1.55 -12.51 -7.89
CA TYR A 209 -2.82 -12.86 -8.52
C TYR A 209 -3.96 -12.70 -7.53
N ASP A 210 -4.87 -11.75 -7.78
CA ASP A 210 -6.07 -11.56 -6.97
C ASP A 210 -7.23 -12.40 -7.52
N ILE A 211 -7.81 -13.22 -6.67
CA ILE A 211 -8.88 -14.17 -7.02
C ILE A 211 -10.16 -13.43 -7.41
N VAL A 212 -10.48 -12.31 -6.75
CA VAL A 212 -11.75 -11.62 -6.98
C VAL A 212 -11.80 -10.90 -8.32
N PRO A 213 -10.82 -10.04 -8.69
CA PRO A 213 -10.79 -9.53 -10.06
C PRO A 213 -10.28 -10.58 -11.06
N ALA A 214 -9.92 -11.80 -10.60
CA ALA A 214 -9.42 -12.92 -11.38
C ALA A 214 -8.27 -12.53 -12.34
N ARG A 215 -7.31 -11.77 -11.83
CA ARG A 215 -6.18 -11.26 -12.63
C ARG A 215 -4.95 -10.97 -11.76
N PRO A 216 -3.74 -10.94 -12.36
CA PRO A 216 -2.57 -10.45 -11.65
C PRO A 216 -2.67 -8.94 -11.41
N GLU A 217 -2.38 -8.52 -10.18
CA GLU A 217 -2.19 -7.12 -9.81
C GLU A 217 -0.76 -6.65 -10.09
N MET A 218 -0.51 -5.34 -9.94
CA MET A 218 0.81 -4.77 -10.20
C MET A 218 1.80 -5.24 -9.16
N ALA A 219 2.99 -5.64 -9.64
CA ALA A 219 4.14 -5.93 -8.79
C ALA A 219 5.08 -4.72 -8.73
N GLY A 220 5.82 -4.59 -7.63
CA GLY A 220 6.81 -3.55 -7.45
C GLY A 220 8.07 -3.79 -8.29
N PRO A 221 8.37 -2.91 -9.27
CA PRO A 221 9.56 -3.05 -10.10
C PRO A 221 10.83 -3.00 -9.26
N GLY A 222 11.69 -4.01 -9.40
CA GLY A 222 12.94 -4.11 -8.66
C GLY A 222 12.84 -4.81 -7.30
N LEU A 223 11.63 -5.05 -6.74
CA LEU A 223 11.50 -5.78 -5.47
C LEU A 223 12.04 -7.20 -5.58
N LEU A 224 11.69 -7.93 -6.64
CA LEU A 224 12.20 -9.30 -6.85
C LEU A 224 13.72 -9.30 -7.06
N ASP A 225 14.26 -8.32 -7.80
CA ASP A 225 15.71 -8.14 -8.01
C ASP A 225 16.42 -7.89 -6.66
N ALA A 226 15.83 -7.06 -5.78
CA ALA A 226 16.37 -6.79 -4.44
C ALA A 226 16.31 -8.04 -3.55
N ILE A 227 15.21 -8.80 -3.58
CA ILE A 227 15.09 -10.07 -2.87
C ILE A 227 16.14 -11.06 -3.35
N ASP A 228 16.31 -11.23 -4.66
CA ASP A 228 17.30 -12.16 -5.22
C ASP A 228 18.76 -11.74 -4.90
N ARG A 229 19.02 -10.44 -4.87
CA ARG A 229 20.37 -9.90 -4.62
C ARG A 229 20.76 -9.91 -3.15
N PHE A 230 19.86 -9.44 -2.27
CA PHE A 230 20.19 -9.21 -0.85
C PHE A 230 19.64 -10.30 0.07
N ALA A 231 18.66 -11.05 -0.41
CA ALA A 231 18.01 -12.16 0.25
C ALA A 231 17.62 -11.87 1.72
N PRO A 232 16.83 -10.78 1.97
CA PRO A 232 16.36 -10.47 3.31
C PRO A 232 15.61 -11.68 3.91
N PRO A 233 15.65 -11.94 5.21
CA PRO A 233 14.84 -12.97 5.85
C PRO A 233 13.33 -12.83 5.55
N LEU A 234 12.81 -11.59 5.53
CA LEU A 234 11.40 -11.29 5.29
C LEU A 234 11.22 -10.23 4.20
N ALA A 235 10.15 -10.39 3.41
CA ALA A 235 9.56 -9.35 2.57
C ALA A 235 8.06 -9.29 2.86
N LEU A 236 7.57 -8.13 3.35
CA LEU A 236 6.20 -7.91 3.81
C LEU A 236 5.50 -6.88 2.93
N PHE A 237 4.25 -7.15 2.55
CA PHE A 237 3.46 -6.28 1.66
C PHE A 237 1.95 -6.53 1.85
N GLY A 238 1.12 -5.67 1.24
CA GLY A 238 -0.33 -5.78 1.17
C GLY A 238 -0.85 -5.78 -0.27
N HIS A 239 -1.78 -4.87 -0.57
CA HIS A 239 -2.31 -4.54 -1.90
C HIS A 239 -3.19 -5.60 -2.55
N VAL A 240 -2.81 -6.87 -2.54
CA VAL A 240 -3.60 -7.96 -3.13
C VAL A 240 -4.51 -8.54 -2.05
N HIS A 241 -5.79 -8.23 -2.16
CA HIS A 241 -6.75 -8.52 -1.09
C HIS A 241 -7.06 -10.02 -0.95
N GLN A 242 -7.08 -10.75 -2.06
CA GLN A 242 -7.34 -12.19 -2.06
C GLN A 242 -6.32 -12.92 -2.95
N PRO A 243 -5.04 -13.00 -2.52
CA PRO A 243 -4.01 -13.66 -3.30
C PRO A 243 -4.23 -15.17 -3.36
N LEU A 244 -3.73 -15.84 -4.42
CA LEU A 244 -3.72 -17.30 -4.51
C LEU A 244 -2.98 -17.94 -3.34
N ALA A 245 -1.92 -17.30 -2.85
CA ALA A 245 -1.24 -17.67 -1.63
C ALA A 245 -0.85 -16.42 -0.84
N VAL A 246 -1.02 -16.43 0.46
CA VAL A 246 -0.60 -15.34 1.35
C VAL A 246 0.90 -15.37 1.64
N ARG A 247 1.58 -16.47 1.32
CA ARG A 247 3.00 -16.69 1.57
C ARG A 247 3.65 -17.46 0.43
N ALA A 248 4.85 -17.05 0.06
CA ALA A 248 5.72 -17.79 -0.85
C ALA A 248 7.17 -17.61 -0.42
N ARG A 249 8.02 -18.59 -0.73
CA ARG A 249 9.46 -18.50 -0.48
C ARG A 249 10.20 -18.22 -1.78
N ARG A 250 11.11 -17.24 -1.76
CA ARG A 250 12.05 -16.97 -2.85
C ARG A 250 13.48 -17.08 -2.33
N GLY A 251 14.18 -18.15 -2.72
CA GLY A 251 15.44 -18.50 -2.08
C GLY A 251 15.24 -18.72 -0.58
N ARG A 252 15.87 -17.89 0.26
CA ARG A 252 15.70 -17.92 1.71
C ARG A 252 14.70 -16.88 2.24
N THR A 253 14.26 -15.95 1.40
CA THR A 253 13.31 -14.90 1.77
C THR A 253 11.89 -15.48 1.88
N GLU A 254 11.26 -15.27 3.02
CA GLU A 254 9.82 -15.45 3.17
C GLU A 254 9.10 -14.19 2.69
N CYS A 255 8.33 -14.31 1.62
CA CYS A 255 7.51 -13.24 1.05
C CYS A 255 6.09 -13.41 1.56
N ILE A 256 5.57 -12.41 2.30
CA ILE A 256 4.30 -12.53 3.03
C ILE A 256 3.41 -11.34 2.71
N ASN A 257 2.23 -11.63 2.19
CA ASN A 257 1.12 -10.67 2.18
C ASN A 257 0.54 -10.62 3.59
N VAL A 258 0.66 -9.48 4.28
CA VAL A 258 0.22 -9.33 5.67
C VAL A 258 -1.29 -9.14 5.79
N GLY A 259 -1.96 -9.19 4.66
CA GLY A 259 -3.39 -9.31 4.62
C GLY A 259 -4.12 -8.06 4.13
N HIS A 260 -5.43 -8.22 4.10
CA HIS A 260 -6.43 -7.21 3.84
C HIS A 260 -7.06 -6.86 5.20
N PHE A 261 -6.47 -5.87 5.87
CA PHE A 261 -6.83 -5.54 7.25
C PHE A 261 -8.28 -5.09 7.39
N GLN A 262 -8.81 -4.34 6.43
CA GLN A 262 -10.21 -3.91 6.45
C GLN A 262 -11.17 -5.06 6.78
N ARG A 263 -10.91 -6.25 6.24
CA ARG A 263 -11.77 -7.44 6.41
C ARG A 263 -11.32 -8.35 7.56
N ALA A 264 -10.01 -8.62 7.63
CA ALA A 264 -9.47 -9.60 8.57
C ALA A 264 -9.36 -9.05 10.00
N ALA A 265 -9.13 -7.74 10.12
CA ALA A 265 -8.95 -7.04 11.39
C ALA A 265 -7.88 -7.68 12.31
N THR A 266 -6.83 -8.25 11.69
CA THR A 266 -5.70 -8.93 12.35
C THR A 266 -4.38 -8.39 11.86
N SER A 267 -3.32 -8.50 12.66
CA SER A 267 -1.96 -8.14 12.29
C SER A 267 -1.08 -9.36 12.06
N PHE A 268 -0.08 -9.21 11.20
CA PHE A 268 1.05 -10.11 11.15
C PHE A 268 2.08 -9.67 12.18
N VAL A 269 2.60 -10.61 13.00
CA VAL A 269 3.56 -10.27 14.05
C VAL A 269 4.97 -10.67 13.62
N VAL A 270 5.86 -9.69 13.56
CA VAL A 270 7.31 -9.88 13.38
C VAL A 270 7.96 -9.95 14.76
N ASP A 271 8.73 -11.00 15.00
CA ASP A 271 9.58 -11.18 16.17
C ASP A 271 11.03 -10.85 15.78
N THR A 272 11.58 -9.75 16.32
CA THR A 272 12.91 -9.26 15.96
C THR A 272 14.02 -10.27 16.32
N ASP A 273 13.89 -11.03 17.41
CA ASP A 273 14.88 -12.05 17.78
C ASP A 273 14.97 -13.17 16.73
N ARG A 274 13.82 -13.58 16.18
CA ARG A 274 13.77 -14.58 15.10
C ARG A 274 14.35 -14.04 13.79
N VAL A 275 14.11 -12.77 13.48
CA VAL A 275 14.68 -12.14 12.27
C VAL A 275 16.19 -12.06 12.39
N ARG A 276 16.73 -11.60 13.54
CA ARG A 276 18.18 -11.57 13.78
C ARG A 276 18.81 -12.95 13.67
N ALA A 277 18.24 -13.95 14.31
CA ALA A 277 18.75 -15.32 14.23
C ALA A 277 18.77 -15.86 12.78
N ALA A 278 17.77 -15.52 11.96
CA ALA A 278 17.75 -15.87 10.54
C ALA A 278 18.81 -15.12 9.72
N ALA A 279 19.05 -13.83 10.02
CA ALA A 279 20.08 -13.04 9.38
C ALA A 279 21.51 -13.55 9.73
N ASP A 280 21.76 -13.86 11.00
CA ASP A 280 23.06 -14.39 11.50
C ASP A 280 23.38 -15.75 10.91
N ALA A 281 22.41 -16.64 10.78
CA ALA A 281 22.60 -17.96 10.17
C ALA A 281 23.13 -17.86 8.73
N VAL A 282 22.84 -16.77 8.06
CA VAL A 282 23.30 -16.44 6.72
C VAL A 282 24.78 -16.02 6.69
N LEU A 283 25.18 -15.16 7.62
CA LEU A 283 26.58 -14.73 7.73
C LEU A 283 27.49 -15.93 7.97
N VAL A 284 27.10 -16.85 8.84
CA VAL A 284 27.86 -18.07 9.14
C VAL A 284 27.99 -18.98 7.91
N GLN A 285 26.90 -19.19 7.15
CA GLN A 285 26.96 -19.99 5.91
C GLN A 285 27.82 -19.36 4.82
N SER A 286 27.76 -18.05 4.66
CA SER A 286 28.57 -17.32 3.67
C SER A 286 30.06 -17.31 4.00
N LEU A 287 30.42 -17.33 5.27
CA LEU A 287 31.83 -17.44 5.74
C LEU A 287 32.36 -18.86 5.62
N ALA A 288 31.52 -19.88 5.78
CA ALA A 288 31.89 -21.30 5.65
C ALA A 288 32.04 -21.76 4.19
N SER A 289 31.55 -20.99 3.22
CA SER A 289 31.63 -21.28 1.77
C SER A 289 32.77 -20.54 1.05
N ARG A 290 33.63 -19.84 1.76
CA ARG A 290 34.85 -19.23 1.28
C ARG A 290 36.07 -19.97 1.77
#